data_edb920d2ae27ad38a2cf5743c3ff6e53
#
_entry.id   edb920d2ae27ad38a2cf5743c3ff6e53
#
_cell.length_a   1.000
_cell.length_b   1.000
_cell.length_c   1.000
_cell.angle_alpha   90.00
_cell.angle_beta   90.00
_cell.angle_gamma   90.00
#
_symmetry.space_group_name_H-M   'P 1'
#
loop_
_entity.id
_entity.type
_entity.pdbx_description
1 polymer ?
#
loop_
_entity_poly.entity_id
_entity_poly.type
_entity_poly.pdbx_seq_one_letter_code
_entity_poly.pdbx_strand_id
1 'polypeptide(L)'
;AQKLRRLCESKIKEPVIGFKAAGTGIPVMKKLKEKEPFYASIYKRNFLKSGKKVRINKFTLGIELEVCYLIKRSFFLFKEPITFKNISRFISHIAPCIEVVGYRQRKKGITSFGDLCSDFGANVKFLIGYKKKYKRINVGNLKTSIYNKKIDQYVAGNTNTVYVNPLNSLKFVLNKLRKDKINLNKDFYIFTGSTIGVVPIRGSGIYTGTI
;
A
#
# COMPACT_ATOMS: atom_id res chain seq x y z
N ALA A 1 16.93 9.42 3.79
CA ALA A 1 16.16 8.16 3.73
C ALA A 1 15.63 7.87 2.32
N GLN A 2 14.80 8.73 1.71
CA GLN A 2 14.22 8.46 0.36
C GLN A 2 15.28 8.35 -0.74
N LYS A 3 16.38 9.14 -0.70
CA LYS A 3 17.50 9.02 -1.64
C LYS A 3 18.19 7.66 -1.52
N LEU A 4 18.44 7.20 -0.30
CA LEU A 4 19.03 5.88 -0.04
C LEU A 4 18.11 4.76 -0.52
N ARG A 5 16.81 4.83 -0.21
CA ARG A 5 15.82 3.86 -0.71
C ARG A 5 15.86 3.75 -2.24
N ARG A 6 15.83 4.88 -2.96
CA ARG A 6 15.90 4.88 -4.44
C ARG A 6 17.21 4.27 -4.97
N LEU A 7 18.33 4.52 -4.29
CA LEU A 7 19.60 3.89 -4.63
C LEU A 7 19.54 2.36 -4.43
N CYS A 8 18.92 1.88 -3.36
CA CYS A 8 18.70 0.45 -3.15
C CYS A 8 17.76 -0.13 -4.22
N GLU A 9 16.66 0.57 -4.53
CA GLU A 9 15.70 0.16 -5.56
C GLU A 9 16.35 0.04 -6.95
N SER A 10 17.26 0.94 -7.30
CA SER A 10 17.95 0.91 -8.61
C SER A 10 18.84 -0.32 -8.81
N LYS A 11 19.28 -0.96 -7.72
CA LYS A 11 20.07 -2.20 -7.76
C LYS A 11 19.22 -3.47 -7.88
N ILE A 12 17.91 -3.37 -7.70
CA ILE A 12 17.01 -4.53 -7.77
C ILE A 12 16.62 -4.75 -9.24
N LYS A 13 17.13 -5.83 -9.85
CA LYS A 13 16.86 -6.22 -11.25
C LYS A 13 15.51 -6.92 -11.43
N GLU A 14 14.46 -6.50 -10.73
CA GLU A 14 13.15 -7.10 -10.86
C GLU A 14 12.11 -6.09 -11.37
N PRO A 15 11.10 -6.55 -12.14
CA PRO A 15 10.06 -5.67 -12.61
C PRO A 15 9.27 -5.05 -11.45
N VAL A 16 9.23 -3.72 -11.43
CA VAL A 16 8.29 -2.98 -10.57
C VAL A 16 6.89 -3.14 -11.17
N ILE A 17 5.94 -3.55 -10.35
CA ILE A 17 4.54 -3.75 -10.74
C ILE A 17 3.60 -2.72 -10.12
N GLY A 18 4.09 -1.93 -9.20
CA GLY A 18 3.32 -0.93 -8.50
C GLY A 18 4.09 -0.24 -7.40
N PHE A 19 3.36 0.57 -6.65
CA PHE A 19 3.88 1.32 -5.52
C PHE A 19 2.91 1.26 -4.35
N LYS A 20 3.42 1.38 -3.13
CA LYS A 20 2.61 1.58 -1.94
C LYS A 20 2.85 2.97 -1.37
N ALA A 21 1.82 3.56 -0.79
CA ALA A 21 1.98 4.64 0.17
C ALA A 21 2.23 4.04 1.56
N ALA A 22 3.14 4.61 2.31
CA ALA A 22 3.46 4.18 3.66
C ALA A 22 3.48 5.36 4.63
N GLY A 23 3.16 5.10 5.90
CA GLY A 23 3.03 6.15 6.91
C GLY A 23 1.81 7.04 6.67
N THR A 24 0.71 6.50 6.15
CA THR A 24 -0.48 7.25 5.73
C THR A 24 -1.45 7.58 6.87
N GLY A 25 -1.36 6.87 8.00
CA GLY A 25 -2.18 7.16 9.18
C GLY A 25 -1.73 8.44 9.89
N ILE A 26 -2.65 9.36 10.16
CA ILE A 26 -2.34 10.62 10.88
C ILE A 26 -1.60 10.38 12.21
N PRO A 27 -2.00 9.42 13.07
CA PRO A 27 -1.26 9.12 14.29
C PRO A 27 0.19 8.65 14.02
N VAL A 28 0.39 7.86 12.97
CA VAL A 28 1.72 7.37 12.58
C VAL A 28 2.60 8.52 12.11
N MET A 29 2.09 9.41 11.26
CA MET A 29 2.82 10.60 10.81
C MET A 29 3.20 11.50 11.98
N LYS A 30 2.29 11.75 12.92
CA LYS A 30 2.57 12.53 14.14
C LYS A 30 3.68 11.88 14.99
N LYS A 31 3.60 10.56 15.21
CA LYS A 31 4.62 9.80 15.95
C LYS A 31 5.99 9.88 15.29
N LEU A 32 6.05 9.83 13.98
CA LEU A 32 7.28 9.90 13.19
C LEU A 32 7.73 11.34 12.89
N LYS A 33 6.99 12.36 13.40
CA LYS A 33 7.24 13.80 13.17
C LYS A 33 7.27 14.19 11.68
N GLU A 34 6.41 13.55 10.87
CA GLU A 34 6.33 13.80 9.43
C GLU A 34 5.01 14.47 9.06
N LYS A 35 5.06 15.28 7.99
CA LYS A 35 3.90 16.02 7.47
C LYS A 35 3.24 15.33 6.28
N GLU A 36 3.91 14.39 5.65
CA GLU A 36 3.43 13.66 4.48
C GLU A 36 3.91 12.21 4.51
N PRO A 37 3.16 11.28 3.89
CA PRO A 37 3.60 9.91 3.73
C PRO A 37 4.78 9.82 2.74
N PHE A 38 5.29 8.61 2.51
CA PHE A 38 6.22 8.34 1.42
C PHE A 38 5.68 7.18 0.56
N TYR A 39 6.35 6.91 -0.56
CA TYR A 39 6.04 5.73 -1.37
C TYR A 39 7.24 4.78 -1.46
N ALA A 40 6.96 3.50 -1.73
CA ALA A 40 7.96 2.48 -1.99
C ALA A 40 7.52 1.60 -3.16
N SER A 41 8.50 1.05 -3.90
CA SER A 41 8.25 0.17 -5.04
C SER A 41 7.78 -1.21 -4.60
N ILE A 42 6.89 -1.82 -5.39
CA ILE A 42 6.44 -3.20 -5.25
C ILE A 42 6.96 -3.99 -6.44
N TYR A 43 7.72 -5.04 -6.16
CA TYR A 43 8.29 -5.92 -7.17
C TYR A 43 7.40 -7.13 -7.45
N LYS A 44 7.53 -7.72 -8.64
CA LYS A 44 6.72 -8.86 -9.09
C LYS A 44 6.71 -10.01 -8.08
N ARG A 45 7.85 -10.34 -7.45
CA ARG A 45 7.97 -11.41 -6.43
C ARG A 45 7.14 -11.17 -5.16
N ASN A 46 6.77 -9.90 -4.88
CA ASN A 46 5.99 -9.53 -3.70
C ASN A 46 4.49 -9.59 -3.94
N PHE A 47 4.06 -9.74 -5.19
CA PHE A 47 2.66 -9.67 -5.60
C PHE A 47 2.06 -11.06 -5.76
N LEU A 48 0.92 -11.28 -5.12
CA LEU A 48 0.18 -12.53 -5.14
C LEU A 48 -1.30 -12.29 -5.45
N LYS A 49 -1.96 -13.30 -5.98
CA LYS A 49 -3.42 -13.33 -6.08
C LYS A 49 -4.01 -13.74 -4.74
N SER A 50 -5.22 -13.28 -4.44
CA SER A 50 -6.01 -13.76 -3.30
C SER A 50 -6.11 -15.29 -3.30
N GLY A 51 -6.20 -15.90 -2.13
CA GLY A 51 -6.24 -17.36 -1.94
C GLY A 51 -4.86 -18.05 -1.91
N LYS A 52 -3.77 -17.34 -2.18
CA LYS A 52 -2.42 -17.91 -2.07
C LYS A 52 -1.97 -18.03 -0.61
N LYS A 53 -1.30 -19.14 -0.29
CA LYS A 53 -0.66 -19.34 1.02
C LYS A 53 0.57 -18.44 1.15
N VAL A 54 0.71 -17.81 2.32
CA VAL A 54 1.89 -17.01 2.66
C VAL A 54 2.53 -17.61 3.91
N ARG A 55 3.82 -17.93 3.82
CA ARG A 55 4.61 -18.30 4.99
C ARG A 55 5.01 -17.03 5.72
N ILE A 56 4.78 -17.04 7.02
CA ILE A 56 5.22 -15.99 7.94
C ILE A 56 6.48 -16.42 8.66
N ASN A 57 7.24 -15.46 9.17
CA ASN A 57 8.45 -15.71 9.95
C ASN A 57 8.50 -14.76 11.15
N LYS A 58 9.54 -14.86 11.96
CA LYS A 58 9.73 -14.05 13.18
C LYS A 58 9.80 -12.53 12.95
N PHE A 59 9.98 -12.08 11.72
CA PHE A 59 10.01 -10.66 11.35
C PHE A 59 8.67 -10.15 10.82
N THR A 60 7.70 -11.03 10.60
CA THR A 60 6.35 -10.65 10.19
C THR A 60 5.64 -9.96 11.35
N LEU A 61 5.17 -8.75 11.12
CA LEU A 61 4.41 -7.97 12.11
C LEU A 61 2.93 -8.31 12.08
N GLY A 62 2.37 -8.50 10.89
CA GLY A 62 0.95 -8.72 10.72
C GLY A 62 0.50 -8.50 9.29
N ILE A 63 -0.77 -8.19 9.16
CA ILE A 63 -1.42 -7.87 7.89
C ILE A 63 -2.13 -6.53 7.96
N GLU A 64 -2.24 -5.86 6.83
CA GLU A 64 -2.99 -4.62 6.65
C GLU A 64 -4.05 -4.82 5.57
N LEU A 65 -5.17 -4.14 5.69
CA LEU A 65 -6.21 -4.11 4.65
C LEU A 65 -6.20 -2.75 3.96
N GLU A 66 -6.06 -2.76 2.65
CA GLU A 66 -5.87 -1.55 1.85
C GLU A 66 -6.80 -1.46 0.66
N VAL A 67 -7.09 -0.23 0.24
CA VAL A 67 -7.65 0.04 -1.10
C VAL A 67 -6.51 0.05 -2.10
N CYS A 68 -6.65 -0.74 -3.17
CA CYS A 68 -5.70 -0.81 -4.27
C CYS A 68 -6.32 -0.27 -5.55
N TYR A 69 -5.56 0.53 -6.30
CA TYR A 69 -5.94 1.03 -7.62
C TYR A 69 -5.02 0.46 -8.70
N LEU A 70 -5.60 0.04 -9.82
CA LEU A 70 -4.87 -0.25 -11.05
C LEU A 70 -4.87 1.02 -11.91
N ILE A 71 -3.67 1.56 -12.15
CA ILE A 71 -3.45 2.82 -12.85
C ILE A 71 -3.00 2.53 -14.28
N LYS A 72 -3.63 3.23 -15.22
CA LYS A 72 -3.30 3.13 -16.64
C LYS A 72 -1.91 3.70 -16.92
N ARG A 73 -1.14 3.04 -17.79
CA ARG A 73 0.16 3.51 -18.28
C ARG A 73 0.09 4.94 -18.83
N SER A 74 -1.03 5.35 -19.43
CA SER A 74 -1.24 6.70 -19.97
C SER A 74 -1.01 7.82 -18.94
N PHE A 75 -1.01 7.52 -17.64
CA PHE A 75 -0.61 8.45 -16.59
C PHE A 75 0.78 9.05 -16.83
N PHE A 76 1.73 8.26 -17.30
CA PHE A 76 3.10 8.75 -17.52
C PHE A 76 3.25 9.71 -18.72
N LEU A 77 2.26 9.72 -19.62
CA LEU A 77 2.21 10.65 -20.76
C LEU A 77 1.59 12.00 -20.38
N PHE A 78 0.91 12.07 -19.24
CA PHE A 78 0.21 13.26 -18.79
C PHE A 78 1.16 14.19 -18.05
N LYS A 79 1.28 15.44 -18.49
CA LYS A 79 2.29 16.39 -18.00
C LYS A 79 1.80 17.28 -16.84
N GLU A 80 0.50 17.47 -16.71
CA GLU A 80 -0.06 18.34 -15.68
C GLU A 80 -0.09 17.67 -14.29
N PRO A 81 -0.14 18.43 -13.19
CA PRO A 81 -0.30 17.90 -11.86
C PRO A 81 -1.57 17.06 -11.71
N ILE A 82 -1.49 15.99 -10.93
CA ILE A 82 -2.67 15.18 -10.60
C ILE A 82 -3.48 15.88 -9.53
N THR A 83 -4.75 16.10 -9.84
CA THR A 83 -5.76 16.72 -9.00
C THR A 83 -6.96 15.80 -8.86
N PHE A 84 -7.90 16.11 -7.96
CA PHE A 84 -9.17 15.34 -7.85
C PHE A 84 -10.03 15.44 -9.11
N LYS A 85 -9.90 16.51 -9.90
CA LYS A 85 -10.63 16.68 -11.16
C LYS A 85 -10.17 15.71 -12.26
N ASN A 86 -8.87 15.35 -12.29
CA ASN A 86 -8.29 14.55 -13.38
C ASN A 86 -7.87 13.13 -12.98
N ILE A 87 -7.71 12.81 -11.70
CA ILE A 87 -7.18 11.53 -11.20
C ILE A 87 -7.98 10.31 -11.70
N SER A 88 -9.31 10.42 -11.76
CA SER A 88 -10.19 9.33 -12.21
C SER A 88 -9.93 8.85 -13.63
N ARG A 89 -9.35 9.70 -14.49
CA ARG A 89 -9.00 9.36 -15.90
C ARG A 89 -7.98 8.23 -15.98
N PHE A 90 -7.11 8.14 -14.96
CA PHE A 90 -6.01 7.19 -14.92
C PHE A 90 -6.33 5.90 -14.16
N ILE A 91 -7.43 5.86 -13.40
CA ILE A 91 -7.84 4.66 -12.67
C ILE A 91 -8.60 3.74 -13.62
N SER A 92 -8.13 2.51 -13.79
CA SER A 92 -8.86 1.47 -14.55
C SER A 92 -9.71 0.59 -13.64
N HIS A 93 -9.15 0.12 -12.53
CA HIS A 93 -9.83 -0.77 -11.58
C HIS A 93 -9.50 -0.38 -10.14
N ILE A 94 -10.35 -0.85 -9.24
CA ILE A 94 -10.19 -0.79 -7.80
C ILE A 94 -10.35 -2.20 -7.21
N ALA A 95 -9.63 -2.49 -6.13
CA ALA A 95 -9.72 -3.76 -5.43
C ALA A 95 -9.41 -3.63 -3.94
N PRO A 96 -9.97 -4.47 -3.07
CA PRO A 96 -9.42 -4.69 -1.74
C PRO A 96 -8.07 -5.44 -1.86
N CYS A 97 -7.16 -5.19 -0.95
CA CYS A 97 -5.87 -5.85 -0.90
C CYS A 97 -5.45 -6.11 0.54
N ILE A 98 -4.83 -7.26 0.78
CA ILE A 98 -4.12 -7.54 2.03
C ILE A 98 -2.62 -7.37 1.78
N GLU A 99 -1.99 -6.47 2.54
CA GLU A 99 -0.55 -6.40 2.63
C GLU A 99 -0.07 -7.24 3.83
N VAL A 100 0.94 -8.08 3.62
CA VAL A 100 1.71 -8.69 4.71
C VAL A 100 2.87 -7.77 5.02
N VAL A 101 2.93 -7.28 6.25
CA VAL A 101 3.95 -6.34 6.71
C VAL A 101 4.95 -7.00 7.64
N GLY A 102 6.20 -6.58 7.55
CA GLY A 102 7.27 -7.12 8.36
C GLY A 102 8.60 -6.45 8.08
N TYR A 103 9.54 -6.61 9.02
CA TYR A 103 10.89 -6.07 8.86
C TYR A 103 11.80 -7.08 8.15
N ARG A 104 12.70 -6.59 7.30
CA ARG A 104 13.70 -7.44 6.64
C ARG A 104 14.90 -7.73 7.52
N GLN A 105 15.31 -6.76 8.31
CA GLN A 105 16.60 -6.82 9.00
C GLN A 105 16.57 -6.34 10.46
N ARG A 106 15.42 -5.95 11.03
CA ARG A 106 15.36 -5.33 12.34
C ARG A 106 14.66 -6.18 13.39
N LYS A 107 15.35 -6.43 14.50
CA LYS A 107 14.76 -7.09 15.68
C LYS A 107 13.92 -6.14 16.55
N LYS A 108 14.22 -4.83 16.56
CA LYS A 108 13.63 -3.83 17.48
C LYS A 108 12.52 -2.97 16.85
N GLY A 109 12.07 -3.26 15.65
CA GLY A 109 11.05 -2.48 14.99
C GLY A 109 11.53 -1.15 14.39
N ILE A 110 10.59 -0.38 13.88
CA ILE A 110 10.84 0.91 13.24
C ILE A 110 10.75 2.00 14.30
N THR A 111 11.82 2.76 14.46
CA THR A 111 11.94 3.83 15.44
C THR A 111 11.88 5.22 14.81
N SER A 112 12.08 5.31 13.49
CA SER A 112 12.07 6.57 12.76
C SER A 112 11.43 6.41 11.38
N PHE A 113 11.04 7.55 10.78
CA PHE A 113 10.60 7.59 9.38
C PHE A 113 11.68 7.11 8.42
N GLY A 114 12.94 7.44 8.71
CA GLY A 114 14.07 6.98 7.93
C GLY A 114 14.19 5.45 7.91
N ASP A 115 13.95 4.82 9.04
CA ASP A 115 13.92 3.36 9.15
C ASP A 115 12.81 2.74 8.33
N LEU A 116 11.59 3.28 8.45
CA LEU A 116 10.44 2.81 7.68
C LEU A 116 10.68 2.96 6.18
N CYS A 117 11.22 4.11 5.76
CA CYS A 117 11.53 4.39 4.36
C CYS A 117 12.62 3.46 3.81
N SER A 118 13.70 3.21 4.57
CA SER A 118 14.81 2.34 4.14
C SER A 118 14.41 0.87 4.05
N ASP A 119 13.40 0.44 4.82
CA ASP A 119 12.83 -0.91 4.75
C ASP A 119 11.62 -0.99 3.78
N PHE A 120 11.56 -0.12 2.79
CA PHE A 120 10.51 -0.09 1.75
C PHE A 120 9.08 -0.02 2.33
N GLY A 121 8.90 0.64 3.48
CA GLY A 121 7.62 0.72 4.17
C GLY A 121 7.19 -0.59 4.81
N ALA A 122 8.14 -1.44 5.22
CA ALA A 122 7.91 -2.73 5.85
C ALA A 122 7.11 -3.72 4.96
N ASN A 123 7.08 -3.52 3.63
CA ASN A 123 6.34 -4.37 2.73
C ASN A 123 6.98 -5.77 2.57
N VAL A 124 6.17 -6.83 2.61
CA VAL A 124 6.62 -8.21 2.40
C VAL A 124 5.88 -8.86 1.24
N LYS A 125 4.55 -8.91 1.28
CA LYS A 125 3.69 -9.45 0.22
C LYS A 125 2.43 -8.63 0.09
N PHE A 126 1.86 -8.62 -1.12
CA PHE A 126 0.61 -7.98 -1.48
C PHE A 126 -0.32 -9.00 -2.13
N LEU A 127 -1.48 -9.25 -1.52
CA LEU A 127 -2.49 -10.16 -2.02
C LEU A 127 -3.68 -9.35 -2.51
N ILE A 128 -3.88 -9.33 -3.83
CA ILE A 128 -4.97 -8.55 -4.42
C ILE A 128 -6.24 -9.39 -4.52
N GLY A 129 -7.34 -8.80 -4.08
CA GLY A 129 -8.69 -9.36 -4.19
C GLY A 129 -9.31 -9.16 -5.57
N TYR A 130 -10.63 -9.35 -5.63
CA TYR A 130 -11.37 -9.17 -6.88
C TYR A 130 -11.35 -7.72 -7.35
N LYS A 131 -10.94 -7.50 -8.60
CA LYS A 131 -10.88 -6.18 -9.22
C LYS A 131 -12.22 -5.80 -9.84
N LYS A 132 -12.73 -4.63 -9.49
CA LYS A 132 -13.90 -4.01 -10.13
C LYS A 132 -13.45 -2.84 -11.01
N LYS A 133 -14.11 -2.64 -12.15
CA LYS A 133 -13.92 -1.46 -12.98
C LYS A 133 -14.24 -0.21 -12.16
N TYR A 134 -13.37 0.79 -12.20
CA TYR A 134 -13.57 2.00 -11.40
C TYR A 134 -14.70 2.87 -11.96
N LYS A 135 -15.65 3.27 -11.11
CA LYS A 135 -16.84 4.07 -11.45
C LYS A 135 -16.99 5.34 -10.60
N ARG A 136 -15.89 6.00 -10.23
CA ARG A 136 -15.92 7.21 -9.36
C ARG A 136 -16.70 7.01 -8.05
N ILE A 137 -16.56 5.87 -7.42
CA ILE A 137 -17.19 5.60 -6.14
C ILE A 137 -16.55 6.44 -5.03
N ASN A 138 -17.35 6.85 -4.05
CA ASN A 138 -16.82 7.50 -2.86
C ASN A 138 -16.17 6.44 -1.96
N VAL A 139 -14.86 6.49 -1.86
CA VAL A 139 -14.06 5.57 -1.04
C VAL A 139 -13.62 6.18 0.29
N GLY A 140 -14.08 7.39 0.61
CA GLY A 140 -13.58 8.15 1.77
C GLY A 140 -14.13 7.70 3.12
N ASN A 141 -15.19 6.89 3.15
CA ASN A 141 -15.82 6.45 4.40
C ASN A 141 -16.47 5.08 4.25
N LEU A 142 -15.71 4.09 3.82
CA LEU A 142 -16.17 2.70 3.73
C LEU A 142 -15.76 1.94 4.99
N LYS A 143 -16.69 1.14 5.54
CA LYS A 143 -16.38 0.19 6.61
C LYS A 143 -15.47 -0.90 6.06
N THR A 144 -14.48 -1.28 6.84
CA THR A 144 -13.51 -2.32 6.47
C THR A 144 -13.35 -3.31 7.60
N SER A 145 -13.01 -4.56 7.28
CA SER A 145 -12.76 -5.58 8.30
C SER A 145 -11.78 -6.64 7.82
N ILE A 146 -11.06 -7.23 8.78
CA ILE A 146 -10.35 -8.50 8.62
C ILE A 146 -10.95 -9.51 9.59
N TYR A 147 -11.21 -10.71 9.08
CA TYR A 147 -11.74 -11.82 9.84
C TYR A 147 -10.96 -13.10 9.60
N ASN A 148 -10.68 -13.85 10.69
CA ASN A 148 -10.17 -15.21 10.63
C ASN A 148 -11.08 -16.12 11.51
N LYS A 149 -11.92 -16.90 10.83
CA LYS A 149 -12.91 -17.78 11.50
C LYS A 149 -12.27 -18.83 12.42
N LYS A 150 -11.09 -19.36 12.04
CA LYS A 150 -10.46 -20.46 12.80
C LYS A 150 -10.09 -20.07 14.23
N ILE A 151 -9.76 -18.81 14.46
CA ILE A 151 -9.32 -18.30 15.77
C ILE A 151 -10.23 -17.17 16.27
N ASP A 152 -11.39 -17.01 15.64
CA ASP A 152 -12.37 -15.95 15.92
C ASP A 152 -11.74 -14.53 16.06
N GLN A 153 -10.79 -14.24 15.21
CA GLN A 153 -10.16 -12.92 15.18
C GLN A 153 -10.92 -12.00 14.23
N TYR A 154 -11.52 -10.95 14.74
CA TYR A 154 -12.19 -9.89 13.97
C TYR A 154 -11.60 -8.53 14.30
N VAL A 155 -11.28 -7.74 13.27
CA VAL A 155 -10.83 -6.36 13.41
C VAL A 155 -11.56 -5.51 12.38
N ALA A 156 -12.20 -4.44 12.85
CA ALA A 156 -12.89 -3.47 12.01
C ALA A 156 -12.09 -2.18 11.85
N GLY A 157 -12.37 -1.45 10.78
CA GLY A 157 -11.79 -0.15 10.49
C GLY A 157 -12.59 0.64 9.48
N ASN A 158 -11.95 1.65 8.92
CA ASN A 158 -12.57 2.54 7.95
C ASN A 158 -11.54 3.13 6.99
N THR A 159 -11.93 3.36 5.76
CA THR A 159 -11.05 3.95 4.74
C THR A 159 -10.65 5.40 5.03
N ASN A 160 -11.39 6.14 5.87
CA ASN A 160 -11.04 7.51 6.27
C ASN A 160 -9.75 7.62 7.10
N THR A 161 -9.24 6.50 7.62
CA THR A 161 -7.94 6.44 8.32
C THR A 161 -6.75 6.59 7.37
N VAL A 162 -6.97 6.36 6.07
CA VAL A 162 -5.92 6.38 5.05
C VAL A 162 -5.72 7.81 4.54
N TYR A 163 -4.85 8.57 5.17
CA TYR A 163 -4.54 9.95 4.78
C TYR A 163 -5.82 10.78 4.55
N VAL A 164 -6.79 10.59 5.46
CA VAL A 164 -8.17 11.13 5.42
C VAL A 164 -9.05 10.49 4.32
N ASN A 165 -8.47 10.12 3.19
CA ASN A 165 -9.17 9.49 2.07
C ASN A 165 -8.15 8.73 1.19
N PRO A 166 -8.40 7.49 0.78
CA PRO A 166 -7.51 6.74 -0.13
C PRO A 166 -7.14 7.49 -1.43
N LEU A 167 -8.04 8.35 -1.94
CA LEU A 167 -7.72 9.20 -3.10
C LEU A 167 -6.68 10.29 -2.79
N ASN A 168 -6.57 10.77 -1.54
CA ASN A 168 -5.49 11.67 -1.14
C ASN A 168 -4.15 10.97 -1.24
N SER A 169 -4.08 9.73 -0.72
CA SER A 169 -2.90 8.89 -0.78
C SER A 169 -2.51 8.57 -2.23
N LEU A 170 -3.48 8.18 -3.06
CA LEU A 170 -3.27 7.96 -4.49
C LEU A 170 -2.72 9.21 -5.19
N LYS A 171 -3.37 10.38 -5.00
CA LYS A 171 -2.91 11.66 -5.58
C LYS A 171 -1.49 11.99 -5.14
N PHE A 172 -1.17 11.79 -3.87
CA PHE A 172 0.16 12.00 -3.31
C PHE A 172 1.19 11.13 -4.06
N VAL A 173 0.99 9.81 -4.14
CA VAL A 173 1.92 8.89 -4.79
C VAL A 173 2.11 9.26 -6.26
N LEU A 174 1.04 9.49 -7.02
CA LEU A 174 1.12 9.83 -8.43
C LEU A 174 1.95 11.11 -8.67
N ASN A 175 1.73 12.17 -7.87
CA ASN A 175 2.53 13.40 -8.00
C ASN A 175 3.99 13.20 -7.60
N LYS A 176 4.28 12.34 -6.60
CA LYS A 176 5.66 12.00 -6.22
C LYS A 176 6.37 11.19 -7.30
N LEU A 177 5.69 10.22 -7.94
CA LEU A 177 6.26 9.46 -9.06
C LEU A 177 6.68 10.38 -10.20
N ARG A 178 5.87 11.39 -10.51
CA ARG A 178 6.20 12.39 -11.52
C ARG A 178 7.40 13.26 -11.12
N LYS A 179 7.37 13.80 -9.90
CA LYS A 179 8.48 14.59 -9.35
C LYS A 179 9.81 13.81 -9.42
N ASP A 180 9.74 12.52 -9.13
CA ASP A 180 10.89 11.61 -9.12
C ASP A 180 11.23 11.05 -10.51
N LYS A 181 10.51 11.49 -11.58
CA LYS A 181 10.70 11.07 -12.99
C LYS A 181 10.61 9.55 -13.17
N ILE A 182 9.79 8.88 -12.36
CA ILE A 182 9.53 7.44 -12.51
C ILE A 182 8.65 7.22 -13.73
N ASN A 183 8.99 6.21 -14.53
CA ASN A 183 8.24 5.80 -15.71
C ASN A 183 8.17 4.26 -15.78
N LEU A 184 6.98 3.74 -16.07
CA LEU A 184 6.75 2.33 -16.34
C LEU A 184 6.06 2.17 -17.71
N ASN A 185 6.41 1.13 -18.44
CA ASN A 185 5.85 0.85 -19.77
C ASN A 185 4.54 0.07 -19.76
N LYS A 186 3.91 -0.10 -18.59
CA LYS A 186 2.69 -0.88 -18.37
C LYS A 186 1.79 -0.25 -17.31
N ASP A 187 0.55 -0.73 -17.22
CA ASP A 187 -0.35 -0.44 -16.11
C ASP A 187 0.26 -0.95 -14.80
N PHE A 188 -0.01 -0.25 -13.71
CA PHE A 188 0.64 -0.51 -12.43
C PHE A 188 -0.32 -0.32 -11.26
N TYR A 189 -0.01 -0.97 -10.14
CA TYR A 189 -0.83 -0.89 -8.94
C TYR A 189 -0.37 0.22 -8.00
N ILE A 190 -1.32 0.84 -7.31
CA ILE A 190 -1.05 1.69 -6.15
C ILE A 190 -1.86 1.20 -4.96
N PHE A 191 -1.17 0.89 -3.88
CA PHE A 191 -1.70 0.53 -2.58
C PHE A 191 -1.64 1.77 -1.69
N THR A 192 -2.77 2.11 -1.07
CA THR A 192 -2.96 3.46 -0.52
C THR A 192 -2.70 3.60 0.96
N GLY A 193 -2.39 2.52 1.64
CA GLY A 193 -2.17 2.48 3.09
C GLY A 193 -3.31 1.80 3.84
N SER A 194 -3.03 1.42 5.09
CA SER A 194 -3.92 0.61 5.90
C SER A 194 -5.19 1.33 6.32
N THR A 195 -6.32 0.65 6.17
CA THR A 195 -7.65 1.09 6.65
C THR A 195 -7.94 0.69 8.10
N ILE A 196 -7.10 -0.15 8.70
CA ILE A 196 -7.31 -0.74 10.02
C ILE A 196 -6.04 -0.81 10.88
N GLY A 197 -4.91 -0.28 10.37
CA GLY A 197 -3.60 -0.48 10.99
C GLY A 197 -3.06 -1.90 10.79
N VAL A 198 -1.98 -2.23 11.50
CA VAL A 198 -1.38 -3.57 11.46
C VAL A 198 -2.18 -4.51 12.35
N VAL A 199 -2.78 -5.54 11.76
CA VAL A 199 -3.46 -6.62 12.47
C VAL A 199 -2.47 -7.76 12.73
N PRO A 200 -2.10 -8.04 13.99
CA PRO A 200 -1.19 -9.15 14.31
C PRO A 200 -1.77 -10.49 13.86
N ILE A 201 -0.94 -11.37 13.29
CA ILE A 201 -1.33 -12.73 12.94
C ILE A 201 -1.22 -13.59 14.19
N ARG A 202 -2.37 -13.89 14.84
CA ARG A 202 -2.44 -14.65 16.10
C ARG A 202 -2.47 -16.17 15.89
N GLY A 203 -2.67 -16.64 14.67
CA GLY A 203 -2.71 -18.07 14.36
C GLY A 203 -2.84 -18.35 12.88
N SER A 204 -2.72 -19.62 12.50
CA SER A 204 -2.93 -20.07 11.14
C SER A 204 -4.43 -20.01 10.76
N GLY A 205 -4.70 -19.89 9.46
CA GLY A 205 -6.08 -19.87 8.97
C GLY A 205 -6.22 -19.00 7.74
N ILE A 206 -7.47 -18.79 7.35
CA ILE A 206 -7.82 -17.90 6.24
C ILE A 206 -8.18 -16.54 6.82
N TYR A 207 -7.43 -15.53 6.45
CA TYR A 207 -7.73 -14.14 6.73
C TYR A 207 -8.51 -13.53 5.56
N THR A 208 -9.72 -13.11 5.81
CA THR A 208 -10.62 -12.49 4.82
C THR A 208 -10.70 -11.00 5.09
N GLY A 209 -10.29 -10.19 4.09
CA GLY A 209 -10.43 -8.73 4.12
C GLY A 209 -11.64 -8.27 3.30
N THR A 210 -12.45 -7.38 3.86
CA THR A 210 -13.65 -6.80 3.24
C THR A 210 -13.59 -5.28 3.27
N ILE A 211 -13.90 -4.65 2.13
CA ILE A 211 -14.08 -3.20 1.96
C ILE A 211 -15.39 -2.94 1.23
#